data_ee86afc8e0d17e64965098fc99fd9038
#
_entry.id   ee86afc8e0d17e64965098fc99fd9038
#
_cell.length_a   1.000
_cell.length_b   1.000
_cell.length_c   1.000
_cell.angle_alpha   90.00
_cell.angle_beta   90.00
_cell.angle_gamma   90.00
#
_symmetry.space_group_name_H-M   'P 1'
#
loop_
_entity.id
_entity.type
_entity.pdbx_description
1 polymer ?
#
loop_
_entity_poly.entity_id
_entity_poly.type
_entity_poly.pdbx_seq_one_letter_code
_entity_poly.pdbx_strand_id
1 'polypeptide(L)'
;PRAARLSRPRVPALGLGLAGVLAALVLVLAALGGSQGVVTVANAATVAVRPATGTVAEPADDGTMLPHLRAAGLPFPYWEDRFGWVATGVRRDDVDGRLLTTVFYRGHGSRVAYTIVSGASLRAGHNVRTIRRGGLSMATFATTGHRLVVMWLRRGHTCVLSGVDVPLDALVRLAVWRGHGTLPY
;
A
#
# COMPACT_ATOMS: atom_id res chain seq x y z
N PRO A 1 25.08 6.42 -85.84
CA PRO A 1 24.54 7.36 -84.86
C PRO A 1 23.71 6.53 -83.83
N ARG A 2 24.21 6.46 -82.60
CA ARG A 2 23.56 5.72 -81.54
C ARG A 2 22.76 6.73 -80.68
N ALA A 3 21.47 6.44 -80.56
CA ALA A 3 20.60 7.23 -79.69
C ALA A 3 20.81 6.79 -78.25
N ALA A 4 21.12 7.76 -77.39
CA ALA A 4 21.24 7.60 -75.97
C ALA A 4 19.83 7.56 -75.31
N ARG A 5 19.53 6.46 -74.61
CA ARG A 5 18.32 6.37 -73.78
C ARG A 5 18.56 7.04 -72.41
N LEU A 6 17.85 8.08 -72.14
CA LEU A 6 17.79 8.75 -70.86
C LEU A 6 16.96 7.90 -69.88
N SER A 7 17.60 7.38 -68.84
CA SER A 7 16.96 6.69 -67.72
C SER A 7 16.31 7.73 -66.80
N ARG A 8 15.03 7.60 -66.57
CA ARG A 8 14.29 8.38 -65.57
C ARG A 8 14.59 7.83 -64.15
N PRO A 9 14.93 8.71 -63.17
CA PRO A 9 15.05 8.26 -61.79
C PRO A 9 13.66 7.98 -61.21
N ARG A 10 13.49 6.77 -60.62
CA ARG A 10 12.32 6.43 -59.82
C ARG A 10 12.45 7.07 -58.44
N VAL A 11 11.47 7.89 -58.11
CA VAL A 11 11.31 8.48 -56.77
C VAL A 11 10.77 7.38 -55.86
N PRO A 12 11.40 7.04 -54.73
CA PRO A 12 10.81 6.13 -53.74
C PRO A 12 9.71 6.87 -52.96
N ALA A 13 8.52 6.27 -52.94
CA ALA A 13 7.38 6.76 -52.18
C ALA A 13 7.67 6.76 -50.67
N LEU A 14 7.62 7.92 -50.04
CA LEU A 14 7.54 8.13 -48.61
C LEU A 14 6.18 7.63 -48.08
N GLY A 15 6.17 6.39 -47.59
CA GLY A 15 4.98 5.75 -47.05
C GLY A 15 5.24 5.04 -45.73
N LEU A 16 6.10 5.58 -44.86
CA LEU A 16 6.45 4.93 -43.56
C LEU A 16 6.47 5.96 -42.43
N GLY A 17 5.39 6.72 -42.23
CA GLY A 17 5.36 7.74 -41.17
C GLY A 17 4.21 7.62 -40.16
N LEU A 18 3.12 6.93 -40.46
CA LEU A 18 1.93 6.95 -39.60
C LEU A 18 1.75 5.73 -38.70
N ALA A 19 2.30 4.59 -39.04
CA ALA A 19 2.19 3.37 -38.24
C ALA A 19 3.05 3.40 -36.98
N GLY A 20 4.20 4.05 -37.00
CA GLY A 20 5.12 4.16 -35.85
C GLY A 20 4.60 5.06 -34.72
N VAL A 21 3.89 6.13 -35.06
CA VAL A 21 3.36 7.07 -34.04
C VAL A 21 2.18 6.47 -33.29
N LEU A 22 1.32 5.69 -33.95
CA LEU A 22 0.21 5.01 -33.29
C LEU A 22 0.69 3.89 -32.37
N ALA A 23 1.72 3.15 -32.74
CA ALA A 23 2.29 2.11 -31.87
C ALA A 23 2.97 2.69 -30.63
N ALA A 24 3.66 3.83 -30.75
CA ALA A 24 4.24 4.54 -29.59
C ALA A 24 3.17 5.11 -28.68
N LEU A 25 2.06 5.64 -29.21
CA LEU A 25 0.95 6.16 -28.41
C LEU A 25 0.22 5.06 -27.64
N VAL A 26 0.03 3.87 -28.24
CA VAL A 26 -0.58 2.71 -27.57
C VAL A 26 0.33 2.18 -26.46
N LEU A 27 1.66 2.16 -26.65
CA LEU A 27 2.62 1.77 -25.61
C LEU A 27 2.67 2.76 -24.45
N VAL A 28 2.55 4.07 -24.71
CA VAL A 28 2.49 5.10 -23.67
C VAL A 28 1.17 5.04 -22.91
N LEU A 29 0.05 4.79 -23.59
CA LEU A 29 -1.25 4.58 -22.94
C LEU A 29 -1.29 3.28 -22.14
N ALA A 30 -0.62 2.22 -22.58
CA ALA A 30 -0.47 0.98 -21.81
C ALA A 30 0.46 1.16 -20.59
N ALA A 31 1.42 2.07 -20.66
CA ALA A 31 2.29 2.43 -19.54
C ALA A 31 1.62 3.40 -18.56
N LEU A 32 0.66 4.20 -19.03
CA LEU A 32 -0.18 5.10 -18.23
C LEU A 32 -1.51 4.45 -17.82
N GLY A 33 -1.99 3.47 -18.57
CA GLY A 33 -3.03 2.54 -18.19
C GLY A 33 -2.44 1.59 -17.18
N GLY A 34 -2.33 2.07 -15.91
CA GLY A 34 -2.01 1.20 -14.78
C GLY A 34 -2.89 -0.03 -14.92
N SER A 35 -2.28 -1.19 -14.91
CA SER A 35 -2.95 -2.48 -14.83
C SER A 35 -4.14 -2.28 -13.91
N GLN A 36 -5.37 -2.48 -14.41
CA GLN A 36 -6.58 -2.57 -13.60
C GLN A 36 -6.34 -3.74 -12.66
N GLY A 37 -5.74 -3.38 -11.56
CA GLY A 37 -4.85 -4.25 -10.84
C GLY A 37 -5.50 -4.63 -9.57
N VAL A 38 -5.54 -5.88 -9.37
CA VAL A 38 -5.61 -6.55 -8.09
C VAL A 38 -4.96 -5.67 -7.02
N VAL A 39 -5.75 -5.17 -6.06
CA VAL A 39 -5.22 -4.44 -4.91
C VAL A 39 -4.10 -5.26 -4.30
N THR A 40 -2.90 -4.73 -4.36
CA THR A 40 -1.71 -5.36 -3.79
C THR A 40 -1.42 -4.74 -2.42
N VAL A 41 -0.63 -5.44 -1.62
CA VAL A 41 -0.14 -4.90 -0.34
C VAL A 41 0.72 -3.65 -0.57
N ALA A 42 1.41 -3.56 -1.70
CA ALA A 42 2.16 -2.36 -2.08
C ALA A 42 1.23 -1.15 -2.27
N ASN A 43 0.05 -1.34 -2.89
CA ASN A 43 -0.97 -0.29 -3.03
C ASN A 43 -1.49 0.17 -1.65
N ALA A 44 -1.78 -0.77 -0.74
CA ALA A 44 -2.19 -0.44 0.62
C ALA A 44 -1.09 0.34 1.39
N ALA A 45 0.18 -0.03 1.21
CA ALA A 45 1.30 0.71 1.79
C ALA A 45 1.51 2.10 1.15
N THR A 46 1.14 2.28 -0.13
CA THR A 46 1.17 3.57 -0.82
C THR A 46 0.07 4.51 -0.30
N VAL A 47 -1.13 4.00 -0.01
CA VAL A 47 -2.19 4.78 0.63
C VAL A 47 -1.74 5.33 1.98
N ALA A 48 -0.91 4.59 2.71
CA ALA A 48 -0.36 4.98 4.01
C ALA A 48 0.54 6.24 3.99
N VAL A 49 1.00 6.71 2.83
CA VAL A 49 1.77 7.98 2.72
C VAL A 49 0.88 9.20 2.51
N ARG A 50 -0.38 9.00 2.11
CA ARG A 50 -1.33 10.09 1.87
C ARG A 50 -1.72 10.77 3.19
N PRO A 51 -2.14 12.05 3.19
CA PRO A 51 -2.60 12.73 4.39
C PRO A 51 -3.91 12.12 4.93
N ALA A 52 -4.15 12.27 6.21
CA ALA A 52 -5.44 11.95 6.81
C ALA A 52 -6.56 12.83 6.21
N THR A 53 -7.77 12.30 6.15
CA THR A 53 -8.96 13.02 5.68
C THR A 53 -9.99 13.26 6.79
N GLY A 54 -9.71 12.76 8.00
CA GLY A 54 -10.55 12.92 9.18
C GLY A 54 -9.74 12.80 10.46
N THR A 55 -10.35 13.21 11.56
CA THR A 55 -9.80 13.10 12.91
C THR A 55 -10.17 11.78 13.57
N VAL A 56 -9.47 11.41 14.62
CA VAL A 56 -9.76 10.27 15.48
C VAL A 56 -10.16 10.83 16.85
N ALA A 57 -11.28 10.36 17.40
CA ALA A 57 -11.67 10.69 18.76
C ALA A 57 -10.83 9.88 19.74
N GLU A 58 -10.41 10.49 20.82
CA GLU A 58 -9.76 9.79 21.94
C GLU A 58 -10.77 8.84 22.60
N PRO A 59 -10.32 7.70 23.14
CA PRO A 59 -11.15 6.87 23.98
C PRO A 59 -11.53 7.64 25.26
N ALA A 60 -12.78 7.51 25.69
CA ALA A 60 -13.27 8.16 26.91
C ALA A 60 -12.74 7.50 28.20
N ASP A 61 -12.23 6.25 28.10
CA ASP A 61 -11.80 5.42 29.22
C ASP A 61 -10.54 4.64 28.82
N ASP A 62 -10.00 3.81 29.71
CA ASP A 62 -8.85 2.88 29.52
C ASP A 62 -9.04 1.87 28.36
N GLY A 63 -9.68 2.30 27.30
CA GLY A 63 -10.00 1.50 26.13
C GLY A 63 -8.73 1.01 25.42
N THR A 64 -8.71 -0.25 25.10
CA THR A 64 -7.65 -0.85 24.29
C THR A 64 -7.84 -0.65 22.79
N MET A 65 -8.99 -0.10 22.40
CA MET A 65 -9.40 0.13 21.01
C MET A 65 -9.94 1.54 20.83
N LEU A 66 -9.70 2.12 19.64
CA LEU A 66 -10.27 3.43 19.30
C LEU A 66 -11.81 3.35 19.22
N PRO A 67 -12.55 4.22 19.91
CA PRO A 67 -13.99 4.20 19.93
C PRO A 67 -14.54 4.51 18.54
N HIS A 68 -15.63 3.84 18.18
CA HIS A 68 -16.38 4.06 16.94
C HIS A 68 -15.58 3.93 15.63
N LEU A 69 -14.30 3.59 15.68
CA LEU A 69 -13.46 3.45 14.50
C LEU A 69 -13.26 1.97 14.16
N ARG A 70 -13.95 1.53 13.11
CA ARG A 70 -13.91 0.16 12.63
C ARG A 70 -13.73 0.10 11.11
N ALA A 71 -13.10 -0.98 10.65
CA ALA A 71 -13.05 -1.36 9.25
C ALA A 71 -13.36 -2.85 9.13
N ALA A 72 -14.30 -3.22 8.26
CA ALA A 72 -14.76 -4.60 8.09
C ALA A 72 -15.12 -5.29 9.43
N GLY A 73 -15.77 -4.57 10.35
CA GLY A 73 -16.10 -5.07 11.69
C GLY A 73 -14.93 -5.14 12.67
N LEU A 74 -13.68 -4.87 12.25
CA LEU A 74 -12.50 -4.90 13.07
C LEU A 74 -12.23 -3.53 13.69
N PRO A 75 -12.02 -3.43 15.02
CA PRO A 75 -11.63 -2.18 15.65
C PRO A 75 -10.14 -1.90 15.43
N PHE A 76 -9.78 -0.61 15.42
CA PHE A 76 -8.41 -0.16 15.46
C PHE A 76 -7.91 -0.08 16.91
N PRO A 77 -6.62 -0.42 17.17
CA PRO A 77 -6.06 -0.38 18.50
C PRO A 77 -5.82 1.04 18.99
N TYR A 78 -5.96 1.23 20.29
CA TYR A 78 -5.46 2.39 21.01
C TYR A 78 -4.08 2.04 21.58
N TRP A 79 -3.04 2.71 21.11
CA TRP A 79 -1.64 2.39 21.40
C TRP A 79 -0.93 3.43 22.25
N GLU A 80 -1.60 4.51 22.61
CA GLU A 80 -0.99 5.65 23.28
C GLU A 80 -0.42 5.26 24.64
N ASP A 81 -1.25 4.77 25.55
CA ASP A 81 -0.85 4.46 26.92
C ASP A 81 0.23 3.40 27.01
N ARG A 82 0.15 2.40 26.12
CA ARG A 82 1.03 1.24 26.19
C ARG A 82 2.34 1.42 25.42
N PHE A 83 2.27 2.12 24.30
CA PHE A 83 3.37 2.19 23.36
C PHE A 83 3.76 3.62 22.97
N GLY A 84 3.08 4.63 23.46
CA GLY A 84 3.35 6.04 23.13
C GLY A 84 3.03 6.40 21.67
N TRP A 85 2.09 5.68 21.02
CA TRP A 85 1.65 5.97 19.66
C TRP A 85 0.25 6.58 19.64
N VAL A 86 0.19 7.91 19.51
CA VAL A 86 -1.03 8.72 19.48
C VAL A 86 -1.70 8.60 18.11
N ALA A 87 -2.98 8.27 18.07
CA ALA A 87 -3.77 8.28 16.84
C ALA A 87 -4.03 9.72 16.41
N THR A 88 -3.57 10.09 15.20
CA THR A 88 -3.60 11.49 14.71
C THR A 88 -4.57 11.73 13.57
N GLY A 89 -5.14 10.70 12.99
CA GLY A 89 -6.11 10.86 11.92
C GLY A 89 -6.49 9.57 11.24
N VAL A 90 -7.53 9.64 10.45
CA VAL A 90 -8.08 8.52 9.68
C VAL A 90 -8.21 8.90 8.21
N ARG A 91 -8.10 7.90 7.35
CA ARG A 91 -8.35 8.01 5.92
C ARG A 91 -9.11 6.79 5.42
N ARG A 92 -10.03 7.01 4.51
CA ARG A 92 -10.72 5.95 3.77
C ARG A 92 -10.51 6.15 2.29
N ASP A 93 -10.12 5.07 1.61
CA ASP A 93 -9.95 5.04 0.16
C ASP A 93 -10.70 3.84 -0.39
N ASP A 94 -11.32 3.99 -1.55
CA ASP A 94 -11.77 2.88 -2.37
C ASP A 94 -10.70 2.61 -3.44
N VAL A 95 -10.24 1.38 -3.50
CA VAL A 95 -9.26 0.95 -4.51
C VAL A 95 -9.79 -0.34 -5.12
N ASP A 96 -10.19 -0.28 -6.36
CA ASP A 96 -10.75 -1.40 -7.13
C ASP A 96 -11.94 -2.09 -6.40
N GLY A 97 -12.87 -1.29 -5.85
CA GLY A 97 -14.05 -1.75 -5.13
C GLY A 97 -13.75 -2.34 -3.74
N ARG A 98 -12.56 -2.11 -3.21
CA ARG A 98 -12.15 -2.53 -1.86
C ARG A 98 -11.93 -1.31 -0.97
N LEU A 99 -12.64 -1.28 0.14
CA LEU A 99 -12.48 -0.22 1.12
C LEU A 99 -11.19 -0.45 1.94
N LEU A 100 -10.31 0.53 1.88
CA LEU A 100 -9.11 0.64 2.71
C LEU A 100 -9.37 1.70 3.78
N THR A 101 -9.33 1.31 5.03
CA THR A 101 -9.37 2.26 6.14
C THR A 101 -8.00 2.30 6.81
N THR A 102 -7.41 3.48 6.86
CA THR A 102 -6.07 3.71 7.44
C THR A 102 -6.19 4.64 8.63
N VAL A 103 -5.62 4.24 9.75
CA VAL A 103 -5.39 5.10 10.92
C VAL A 103 -3.91 5.43 10.99
N PHE A 104 -3.63 6.69 11.20
CA PHE A 104 -2.27 7.21 11.36
C PHE A 104 -1.97 7.42 12.82
N TYR A 105 -0.79 6.98 13.22
CA TYR A 105 -0.27 7.16 14.58
C TYR A 105 1.05 7.90 14.53
N ARG A 106 1.29 8.73 15.53
CA ARG A 106 2.56 9.44 15.73
C ARG A 106 3.13 9.10 17.10
N GLY A 107 4.41 8.83 17.15
CA GLY A 107 5.12 8.52 18.38
C GLY A 107 6.61 8.37 18.11
N HIS A 108 7.45 8.56 19.14
CA HIS A 108 8.90 8.36 19.06
C HIS A 108 9.58 9.12 17.91
N GLY A 109 9.08 10.32 17.56
CA GLY A 109 9.58 11.09 16.42
C GLY A 109 9.18 10.58 15.04
N SER A 110 8.43 9.48 14.96
CA SER A 110 8.09 8.78 13.71
C SER A 110 6.58 8.70 13.47
N ARG A 111 6.20 8.22 12.30
CA ARG A 111 4.80 8.00 11.91
C ARG A 111 4.58 6.56 11.45
N VAL A 112 3.50 5.97 11.95
CA VAL A 112 3.03 4.64 11.57
C VAL A 112 1.63 4.75 10.97
N ALA A 113 1.35 3.95 9.95
CA ALA A 113 0.03 3.82 9.36
C ALA A 113 -0.45 2.37 9.49
N TYR A 114 -1.64 2.19 10.06
CA TYR A 114 -2.31 0.91 10.15
C TYR A 114 -3.51 0.90 9.22
N THR A 115 -3.48 0.06 8.19
CA THR A 115 -4.54 -0.08 7.20
C THR A 115 -5.22 -1.43 7.34
N ILE A 116 -6.54 -1.45 7.37
CA ILE A 116 -7.37 -2.65 7.23
C ILE A 116 -8.03 -2.60 5.85
N VAL A 117 -7.83 -3.66 5.07
CA VAL A 117 -8.39 -3.81 3.73
C VAL A 117 -9.59 -4.75 3.80
N SER A 118 -10.75 -4.28 3.35
CA SER A 118 -11.97 -5.09 3.30
C SER A 118 -11.89 -6.19 2.22
N GLY A 119 -12.73 -7.21 2.36
CA GLY A 119 -12.85 -8.30 1.39
C GLY A 119 -11.77 -9.38 1.55
N ALA A 120 -11.55 -10.18 0.51
CA ALA A 120 -10.63 -11.33 0.53
C ALA A 120 -9.18 -10.91 0.81
N SER A 121 -8.38 -11.84 1.36
CA SER A 121 -6.99 -11.60 1.68
C SER A 121 -6.17 -11.17 0.46
N LEU A 122 -5.31 -10.17 0.66
CA LEU A 122 -4.33 -9.77 -0.35
C LEU A 122 -3.19 -10.79 -0.39
N ARG A 123 -2.67 -11.03 -1.59
CA ARG A 123 -1.42 -11.78 -1.72
C ARG A 123 -0.24 -10.87 -1.40
N ALA A 124 0.70 -11.38 -0.63
CA ALA A 124 2.00 -10.74 -0.48
C ALA A 124 2.72 -10.77 -1.84
N GLY A 125 3.42 -9.69 -2.18
CA GLY A 125 4.23 -9.62 -3.39
C GLY A 125 5.46 -10.54 -3.34
N HIS A 126 6.35 -10.39 -4.31
CA HIS A 126 7.66 -11.07 -4.32
C HIS A 126 8.60 -10.44 -3.25
N ASN A 127 9.64 -11.17 -2.85
CA ASN A 127 10.64 -10.73 -1.87
C ASN A 127 10.09 -10.45 -0.47
N VAL A 128 9.23 -11.31 0.02
CA VAL A 128 8.61 -11.23 1.33
C VAL A 128 9.29 -12.19 2.30
N ARG A 129 9.64 -11.71 3.49
CA ARG A 129 10.08 -12.57 4.60
C ARG A 129 8.88 -12.87 5.50
N THR A 130 8.68 -14.13 5.82
CA THR A 130 7.66 -14.53 6.81
C THR A 130 8.29 -14.61 8.20
N ILE A 131 7.63 -13.99 9.17
CA ILE A 131 7.97 -14.08 10.59
C ILE A 131 6.77 -14.58 11.38
N ARG A 132 7.02 -15.27 12.49
CA ARG A 132 5.98 -15.72 13.42
C ARG A 132 6.27 -15.16 14.81
N ARG A 133 5.28 -14.50 15.42
CA ARG A 133 5.38 -13.98 16.78
C ARG A 133 4.00 -13.87 17.41
N GLY A 134 3.88 -14.24 18.70
CA GLY A 134 2.60 -14.17 19.43
C GLY A 134 1.47 -15.00 18.80
N GLY A 135 1.80 -16.14 18.14
CA GLY A 135 0.84 -16.96 17.41
C GLY A 135 0.38 -16.37 16.07
N LEU A 136 0.94 -15.24 15.64
CA LEU A 136 0.61 -14.57 14.40
C LEU A 136 1.69 -14.82 13.35
N SER A 137 1.28 -15.24 12.14
CA SER A 137 2.16 -15.31 10.97
C SER A 137 2.05 -14.01 10.19
N MET A 138 3.16 -13.35 9.96
CA MET A 138 3.24 -12.04 9.32
C MET A 138 4.20 -12.09 8.14
N ALA A 139 3.85 -11.42 7.05
CA ALA A 139 4.74 -11.15 5.93
C ALA A 139 5.37 -9.78 6.12
N THR A 140 6.68 -9.65 5.89
CA THR A 140 7.42 -8.41 6.04
C THR A 140 8.26 -8.11 4.80
N PHE A 141 8.32 -6.86 4.41
CA PHE A 141 9.12 -6.36 3.29
C PHE A 141 9.39 -4.87 3.44
N ALA A 142 10.32 -4.36 2.63
CA ALA A 142 10.54 -2.93 2.49
C ALA A 142 9.99 -2.45 1.14
N THR A 143 9.38 -1.27 1.11
CA THR A 143 9.02 -0.59 -0.14
C THR A 143 10.16 0.32 -0.60
N THR A 144 10.05 0.85 -1.82
CA THR A 144 10.88 1.97 -2.27
C THR A 144 10.77 3.12 -1.27
N GLY A 145 11.90 3.72 -0.86
CA GLY A 145 11.93 4.76 0.18
C GLY A 145 12.03 4.23 1.61
N HIS A 146 12.57 3.01 1.79
CA HIS A 146 12.91 2.42 3.09
C HIS A 146 11.74 2.28 4.08
N ARG A 147 10.51 2.32 3.61
CA ARG A 147 9.33 2.07 4.43
C ARG A 147 9.22 0.59 4.72
N LEU A 148 9.27 0.20 5.98
CA LEU A 148 9.02 -1.16 6.41
C LEU A 148 7.52 -1.43 6.47
N VAL A 149 7.13 -2.63 6.03
CA VAL A 149 5.75 -3.09 5.99
C VAL A 149 5.65 -4.44 6.69
N VAL A 150 4.65 -4.57 7.55
CA VAL A 150 4.23 -5.81 8.20
C VAL A 150 2.79 -6.08 7.80
N MET A 151 2.52 -7.25 7.26
CA MET A 151 1.19 -7.66 6.81
C MET A 151 0.77 -8.97 7.48
N TRP A 152 -0.49 -9.05 7.90
CA TRP A 152 -1.08 -10.28 8.45
C TRP A 152 -2.58 -10.35 8.16
N LEU A 153 -3.17 -11.48 8.47
CA LEU A 153 -4.62 -11.66 8.40
C LEU A 153 -5.26 -11.55 9.78
N ARG A 154 -6.37 -10.84 9.85
CA ARG A 154 -7.22 -10.74 11.03
C ARG A 154 -8.66 -10.99 10.61
N ARG A 155 -9.24 -12.11 11.07
CA ARG A 155 -10.59 -12.56 10.67
C ARG A 155 -10.81 -12.55 9.14
N GLY A 156 -9.83 -13.01 8.38
CA GLY A 156 -9.89 -13.07 6.92
C GLY A 156 -9.59 -11.75 6.19
N HIS A 157 -9.47 -10.62 6.88
CA HIS A 157 -9.12 -9.34 6.30
C HIS A 157 -7.62 -9.07 6.39
N THR A 158 -7.07 -8.42 5.36
CA THR A 158 -5.67 -8.04 5.35
C THR A 158 -5.43 -6.79 6.21
N CYS A 159 -4.55 -6.93 7.18
CA CYS A 159 -4.03 -5.83 7.97
C CYS A 159 -2.61 -5.49 7.52
N VAL A 160 -2.33 -4.21 7.32
CA VAL A 160 -1.04 -3.70 6.88
C VAL A 160 -0.58 -2.61 7.84
N LEU A 161 0.57 -2.79 8.42
CA LEU A 161 1.23 -1.80 9.28
C LEU A 161 2.50 -1.33 8.59
N SER A 162 2.68 -0.03 8.46
CA SER A 162 3.85 0.52 7.77
C SER A 162 4.39 1.76 8.47
N GLY A 163 5.71 1.91 8.45
CA GLY A 163 6.40 3.07 9.03
C GLY A 163 7.69 3.38 8.29
N VAL A 164 8.08 4.64 8.30
CA VAL A 164 9.42 5.11 7.88
C VAL A 164 10.21 5.37 9.14
N ASP A 165 11.46 4.94 9.16
CA ASP A 165 12.37 5.07 10.31
C ASP A 165 11.82 4.43 11.60
N VAL A 166 10.99 3.40 11.45
CA VAL A 166 10.45 2.60 12.55
C VAL A 166 11.08 1.22 12.49
N PRO A 167 11.74 0.75 13.56
CA PRO A 167 12.33 -0.58 13.59
C PRO A 167 11.29 -1.68 13.35
N LEU A 168 11.67 -2.73 12.60
CA LEU A 168 10.77 -3.85 12.31
C LEU A 168 10.19 -4.47 13.58
N ASP A 169 11.00 -4.61 14.63
CA ASP A 169 10.56 -5.18 15.91
C ASP A 169 9.48 -4.32 16.58
N ALA A 170 9.54 -3.00 16.48
CA ALA A 170 8.48 -2.11 16.95
C ALA A 170 7.18 -2.32 16.18
N LEU A 171 7.22 -2.41 14.85
CA LEU A 171 6.04 -2.70 14.03
C LEU A 171 5.44 -4.08 14.38
N VAL A 172 6.29 -5.07 14.59
CA VAL A 172 5.86 -6.43 14.97
C VAL A 172 5.20 -6.43 16.34
N ARG A 173 5.75 -5.71 17.33
CA ARG A 173 5.12 -5.56 18.66
C ARG A 173 3.72 -4.94 18.56
N LEU A 174 3.55 -3.90 17.75
CA LEU A 174 2.24 -3.29 17.50
C LEU A 174 1.28 -4.26 16.81
N ALA A 175 1.74 -5.02 15.80
CA ALA A 175 0.93 -5.96 15.05
C ALA A 175 0.39 -7.12 15.91
N VAL A 176 1.17 -7.64 16.84
CA VAL A 176 0.77 -8.78 17.69
C VAL A 176 -0.06 -8.36 18.90
N TRP A 177 -0.19 -7.07 19.20
CA TRP A 177 -0.94 -6.60 20.34
C TRP A 177 -2.46 -6.78 20.14
N ARG A 178 -3.12 -7.35 21.12
CA ARG A 178 -4.55 -7.71 21.07
C ARG A 178 -5.41 -6.96 22.09
N GLY A 179 -4.87 -5.93 22.74
CA GLY A 179 -5.59 -5.19 23.76
C GLY A 179 -5.59 -5.82 25.14
N HIS A 180 -4.97 -6.98 25.32
CA HIS A 180 -4.92 -7.70 26.59
C HIS A 180 -3.50 -8.13 26.91
N GLY A 181 -3.11 -7.94 28.16
CA GLY A 181 -1.88 -8.48 28.71
C GLY A 181 -0.60 -7.72 28.36
N THR A 182 0.47 -8.12 29.03
CA THR A 182 1.84 -7.72 28.70
C THR A 182 2.33 -8.56 27.54
N LEU A 183 2.82 -7.93 26.48
CA LEU A 183 3.59 -8.67 25.49
C LEU A 183 4.87 -9.19 26.14
N PRO A 184 5.18 -10.48 26.05
CA PRO A 184 6.49 -10.95 26.42
C PRO A 184 7.50 -10.30 25.49
N TYR A 185 8.51 -9.69 26.05
CA TYR A 185 9.66 -9.14 25.33
C TYR A 185 10.60 -10.27 24.94
#